data_d635ede372aa0e7363b64d028a323a04
#
_entry.id   d635ede372aa0e7363b64d028a323a04
#
_cell.length_a   1.000
_cell.length_b   1.000
_cell.length_c   1.000
_cell.angle_alpha   90.00
_cell.angle_beta   90.00
_cell.angle_gamma   90.00
#
_symmetry.space_group_name_H-M   'P 1'
#
loop_
_entity.id
_entity.type
_entity.pdbx_description
1 polymer ?
#
loop_
_entity_poly.entity_id
_entity_poly.type
_entity_poly.pdbx_seq_one_letter_code
_entity_poly.pdbx_strand_id
1 'polypeptide(L)'
;MRALAYAAGVAKVVVEVMLKPEIHDPQGEAIAAACQRLGFGQVLGVRQGKRFEVEISGPAGAGEVGQIRALAAELLANPVIEEFSVHAPEPP
;
A
#
# COMPACT_ATOMS: atom_id res chain seq x y z
N MET A 1 13.87 16.72 -7.18
CA MET A 1 12.69 17.01 -8.00
C MET A 1 12.11 15.75 -8.58
N ARG A 2 10.92 15.41 -8.14
CA ARG A 2 10.31 14.14 -8.51
C ARG A 2 10.05 14.01 -9.99
N ALA A 3 9.54 15.07 -10.61
CA ALA A 3 9.23 15.03 -12.03
C ALA A 3 10.47 14.78 -12.89
N LEU A 4 11.60 15.38 -12.51
CA LEU A 4 12.86 15.17 -13.22
C LEU A 4 13.38 13.73 -13.01
N ALA A 5 13.19 13.17 -11.80
CA ALA A 5 13.60 11.81 -11.51
C ALA A 5 12.86 10.80 -12.40
N TYR A 6 11.55 10.97 -12.57
CA TYR A 6 10.78 10.09 -13.47
C TYR A 6 11.22 10.21 -14.91
N ALA A 7 11.51 11.45 -15.35
CA ALA A 7 11.98 11.66 -16.72
C ALA A 7 13.35 11.02 -16.97
N ALA A 8 14.12 10.77 -15.94
CA ALA A 8 15.45 10.18 -16.04
C ALA A 8 15.46 8.64 -15.94
N GLY A 9 14.36 7.97 -16.26
CA GLY A 9 14.32 6.52 -16.26
C GLY A 9 14.06 5.92 -14.89
N VAL A 10 13.34 6.63 -14.04
CA VAL A 10 12.93 6.15 -12.73
C VAL A 10 11.55 5.52 -12.85
N ALA A 11 11.34 4.40 -12.19
CA ALA A 11 10.03 3.77 -12.10
C ALA A 11 9.49 3.86 -10.67
N LYS A 12 8.18 3.86 -10.54
CA LYS A 12 7.51 3.86 -9.25
C LYS A 12 6.78 2.53 -9.09
N VAL A 13 7.07 1.84 -8.00
CA VAL A 13 6.39 0.60 -7.63
C VAL A 13 5.58 0.89 -6.37
N VAL A 14 4.32 0.49 -6.36
CA VAL A 14 3.43 0.75 -5.23
C VAL A 14 3.30 -0.51 -4.40
N VAL A 15 3.45 -0.36 -3.09
CA VAL A 15 3.21 -1.44 -2.13
C VAL A 15 2.05 -1.03 -1.24
N GLU A 16 1.02 -1.84 -1.19
CA GLU A 16 -0.12 -1.63 -0.31
C GLU A 16 -0.08 -2.66 0.81
N VAL A 17 -0.22 -2.18 2.05
CA VAL A 17 -0.13 -3.01 3.24
C VAL A 17 -1.44 -2.90 4.01
N MET A 18 -2.03 -4.04 4.33
CA MET A 18 -3.28 -4.11 5.09
C MET A 18 -3.11 -5.08 6.24
N LEU A 19 -3.82 -4.83 7.33
CA LEU A 19 -3.96 -5.85 8.36
C LEU A 19 -4.63 -7.09 7.77
N LYS A 20 -4.19 -8.27 8.18
CA LYS A 20 -4.86 -9.51 7.80
C LYS A 20 -6.33 -9.45 8.21
N PRO A 21 -7.24 -10.10 7.46
CA PRO A 21 -8.68 -9.98 7.73
C PRO A 21 -9.08 -10.34 9.16
N GLU A 22 -8.37 -11.28 9.78
CA GLU A 22 -8.67 -11.72 11.14
C GLU A 22 -8.14 -10.79 12.22
N ILE A 23 -7.30 -9.83 11.86
CA ILE A 23 -6.71 -8.88 12.82
C ILE A 23 -7.65 -7.69 12.98
N HIS A 24 -7.91 -7.34 14.23
CA HIS A 24 -8.76 -6.21 14.59
C HIS A 24 -8.12 -4.89 14.17
N ASP A 25 -8.93 -4.00 13.62
CA ASP A 25 -8.51 -2.68 13.16
C ASP A 25 -9.27 -1.59 13.94
N PRO A 26 -8.73 -1.13 15.07
CA PRO A 26 -9.46 -0.16 15.91
C PRO A 26 -9.71 1.17 15.20
N GLN A 27 -8.78 1.63 14.35
CA GLN A 27 -8.99 2.88 13.61
C GLN A 27 -10.08 2.74 12.57
N GLY A 28 -10.11 1.63 11.84
CA GLY A 28 -11.17 1.36 10.88
C GLY A 28 -12.52 1.29 11.55
N GLU A 29 -12.60 0.65 12.70
CA GLU A 29 -13.84 0.59 13.46
C GLU A 29 -14.31 1.97 13.94
N ALA A 30 -13.37 2.78 14.41
CA ALA A 30 -13.72 4.15 14.84
C ALA A 30 -14.24 4.99 13.68
N ILE A 31 -13.66 4.83 12.49
CA ILE A 31 -14.15 5.53 11.30
C ILE A 31 -15.53 5.04 10.91
N ALA A 32 -15.76 3.73 10.94
CA ALA A 32 -17.08 3.18 10.62
C ALA A 32 -18.15 3.70 11.59
N ALA A 33 -17.82 3.76 12.88
CA ALA A 33 -18.74 4.31 13.88
C ALA A 33 -19.04 5.79 13.62
N ALA A 34 -18.02 6.57 13.24
CA ALA A 34 -18.20 7.96 12.88
C ALA A 34 -19.10 8.13 11.67
N CYS A 35 -19.01 7.23 10.69
CA CYS A 35 -19.88 7.25 9.52
C CYS A 35 -21.35 7.17 9.93
N GLN A 36 -21.68 6.30 10.88
CA GLN A 36 -23.06 6.19 11.37
C GLN A 36 -23.53 7.49 12.01
N ARG A 37 -22.70 8.10 12.84
CA ARG A 37 -23.05 9.37 13.49
C ARG A 37 -23.24 10.51 12.49
N LEU A 38 -22.52 10.46 11.38
CA LEU A 38 -22.56 11.52 10.36
C LEU A 38 -23.62 11.28 9.28
N GLY A 39 -24.39 10.22 9.38
CA GLY A 39 -25.47 9.95 8.43
C GLY A 39 -25.08 9.07 7.24
N PHE A 40 -23.91 8.47 7.24
CA PHE A 40 -23.50 7.56 6.18
C PHE A 40 -23.85 6.12 6.56
N GLY A 41 -25.16 5.87 6.73
CA GLY A 41 -25.65 4.60 7.27
C GLY A 41 -25.38 3.37 6.39
N GLN A 42 -25.07 3.56 5.11
CA GLN A 42 -24.76 2.46 4.21
C GLN A 42 -23.33 1.91 4.41
N VAL A 43 -22.49 2.62 5.17
CA VAL A 43 -21.13 2.17 5.42
C VAL A 43 -21.16 1.10 6.52
N LEU A 44 -20.87 -0.13 6.16
CA LEU A 44 -20.92 -1.27 7.07
C LEU A 44 -19.58 -1.55 7.76
N GLY A 45 -18.48 -1.10 7.17
CA GLY A 45 -17.17 -1.32 7.76
C GLY A 45 -16.11 -0.51 7.05
N VAL A 46 -15.02 -0.28 7.75
CA VAL A 46 -13.86 0.43 7.21
C VAL A 46 -12.61 -0.33 7.66
N ARG A 47 -11.71 -0.58 6.73
CA ARG A 47 -10.40 -1.15 6.99
C ARG A 47 -9.35 -0.16 6.54
N GLN A 48 -8.37 0.09 7.37
CA GLN A 48 -7.31 1.06 7.10
C GLN A 48 -6.02 0.33 6.77
N GLY A 49 -5.26 0.88 5.85
CA GLY A 49 -3.96 0.34 5.48
C GLY A 49 -2.99 1.44 5.12
N LYS A 50 -1.84 1.01 4.60
CA LYS A 50 -0.76 1.91 4.19
C LYS A 50 -0.43 1.71 2.73
N ARG A 51 -0.03 2.78 2.07
CA ARG A 51 0.43 2.74 0.68
C ARG A 51 1.82 3.35 0.63
N PHE A 52 2.76 2.60 0.08
CA PHE A 52 4.13 3.06 -0.12
C PHE A 52 4.38 3.23 -1.61
N GLU A 53 4.96 4.36 -1.97
CA GLU A 53 5.43 4.60 -3.33
C GLU A 53 6.94 4.47 -3.32
N VAL A 54 7.46 3.44 -3.97
CA VAL A 54 8.89 3.16 -3.99
C VAL A 54 9.46 3.55 -5.35
N GLU A 55 10.33 4.53 -5.37
CA GLU A 55 10.99 4.95 -6.60
C GLU A 55 12.29 4.17 -6.76
N ILE A 56 12.47 3.56 -7.92
CA ILE A 56 13.66 2.78 -8.24
C ILE A 56 14.32 3.34 -9.50
N SER A 57 15.62 3.17 -9.59
CA SER A 57 16.34 3.55 -10.80
C SER A 57 16.14 2.47 -11.87
N GLY A 58 15.83 2.91 -13.08
CA GLY A 58 15.61 2.01 -14.21
C GLY A 58 14.19 1.45 -14.27
N PRO A 59 13.96 0.52 -15.19
CA PRO A 59 12.63 -0.06 -15.40
C PRO A 59 12.25 -1.03 -14.29
N ALA A 60 10.95 -1.18 -14.04
CA ALA A 60 10.42 -2.13 -13.07
C ALA A 60 10.11 -3.46 -13.76
N GLY A 61 11.16 -4.23 -14.04
CA GLY A 61 11.02 -5.58 -14.56
C GLY A 61 10.72 -6.59 -13.46
N ALA A 62 10.62 -7.86 -13.83
CA ALA A 62 10.30 -8.93 -12.88
C ALA A 62 11.31 -9.03 -11.74
N GLY A 63 12.61 -8.83 -12.04
CA GLY A 63 13.65 -8.88 -11.02
C GLY A 63 13.53 -7.76 -10.01
N GLU A 64 13.26 -6.54 -10.49
CA GLU A 64 13.08 -5.38 -9.61
C GLU A 64 11.83 -5.51 -8.76
N VAL A 65 10.73 -5.99 -9.33
CA VAL A 65 9.50 -6.25 -8.57
C VAL A 65 9.77 -7.29 -7.48
N GLY A 66 10.54 -8.34 -7.79
CA GLY A 66 10.92 -9.34 -6.80
C GLY A 66 11.72 -8.75 -5.65
N GLN A 67 12.62 -7.82 -5.93
CA GLN A 67 13.38 -7.12 -4.89
C GLN A 67 12.46 -6.25 -4.01
N ILE A 68 11.48 -5.59 -4.61
CA ILE A 68 10.52 -4.80 -3.84
C ILE A 68 9.65 -5.71 -2.95
N ARG A 69 9.29 -6.90 -3.41
CA ARG A 69 8.58 -7.86 -2.56
C ARG A 69 9.40 -8.23 -1.33
N ALA A 70 10.70 -8.48 -1.51
CA ALA A 70 11.59 -8.78 -0.39
C ALA A 70 11.69 -7.59 0.57
N LEU A 71 11.84 -6.39 0.03
CA LEU A 71 11.85 -5.16 0.81
C LEU A 71 10.58 -4.99 1.61
N ALA A 72 9.43 -5.22 0.98
CA ALA A 72 8.14 -5.08 1.65
C ALA A 72 8.01 -6.06 2.82
N ALA A 73 8.43 -7.29 2.64
CA ALA A 73 8.38 -8.29 3.70
C ALA A 73 9.30 -7.96 4.86
N GLU A 74 10.45 -7.34 4.58
CA GLU A 74 11.43 -7.05 5.62
C GLU A 74 11.21 -5.73 6.33
N LEU A 75 10.77 -4.70 5.61
CA LEU A 75 10.73 -3.34 6.15
C LEU A 75 9.37 -2.69 6.17
N LEU A 76 8.48 -3.01 5.23
CA LEU A 76 7.26 -2.25 5.05
C LEU A 76 6.05 -2.88 5.75
N ALA A 77 6.03 -4.18 5.88
CA ALA A 77 4.92 -4.91 6.48
C ALA A 77 5.40 -5.77 7.64
N ASN A 78 4.56 -5.92 8.64
CA ASN A 78 4.79 -6.89 9.71
C ASN A 78 4.07 -8.18 9.31
N PRO A 79 4.78 -9.22 8.85
CA PRO A 79 4.13 -10.42 8.29
C PRO A 79 3.31 -11.22 9.29
N VAL A 80 3.47 -10.94 10.58
CA VAL A 80 2.66 -11.62 11.61
C VAL A 80 1.21 -11.14 11.56
N ILE A 81 1.00 -9.85 11.33
CA ILE A 81 -0.33 -9.24 11.40
C ILE A 81 -0.77 -8.57 10.11
N GLU A 82 0.14 -8.39 9.15
CA GLU A 82 -0.15 -7.65 7.91
C GLU A 82 0.13 -8.51 6.69
N GLU A 83 -0.55 -8.19 5.62
CA GLU A 83 -0.27 -8.72 4.30
C GLU A 83 -0.06 -7.55 3.35
N PHE A 84 0.60 -7.79 2.23
CA PHE A 84 0.89 -6.72 1.28
C PHE A 84 0.70 -7.20 -0.16
N SER A 85 0.50 -6.23 -1.04
CA SER A 85 0.49 -6.45 -2.48
C SER A 85 1.45 -5.47 -3.14
N VAL A 86 2.08 -5.90 -4.21
CA VAL A 86 3.03 -5.09 -4.97
C VAL A 86 2.46 -4.86 -6.36
N HIS A 87 2.40 -3.59 -6.76
CA HIS A 87 1.85 -3.19 -8.05
C HIS A 87 2.96 -2.55 -8.87
N ALA A 88 3.31 -3.16 -9.98
CA ALA A 88 4.27 -2.60 -10.91
C ALA A 88 3.68 -1.32 -11.51
N PRO A 89 4.52 -0.36 -11.89
CA PRO A 89 4.02 0.87 -12.47
C PRO A 89 3.33 0.58 -13.80
N GLU A 90 2.27 1.32 -14.06
CA GLU A 90 1.66 1.28 -15.36
C GLU A 90 2.61 1.97 -16.36
N PRO A 91 2.65 1.51 -17.60
CA PRO A 91 3.45 2.19 -18.62
C PRO A 91 2.94 3.63 -18.75
N PRO A 92 3.86 4.57 -18.96
CA PRO A 92 3.48 5.98 -19.10
C PRO A 92 2.63 6.22 -20.33
#